data_82698ea88df468dce60472e4361d63ee
#
_entry.id   82698ea88df468dce60472e4361d63ee
#
_cell.length_a   1.000
_cell.length_b   1.000
_cell.length_c   1.000
_cell.angle_alpha   90.00
_cell.angle_beta   90.00
_cell.angle_gamma   90.00
#
_symmetry.space_group_name_H-M   'P 1'
#
loop_
_entity.id
_entity.type
_entity.pdbx_description
1 polymer ?
#
loop_
_entity_poly.entity_id
_entity_poly.type
_entity_poly.pdbx_seq_one_letter_code
_entity_poly.pdbx_strand_id
1 'polypeptide(L)'
;MTFTRRRKMALLAVVVVAAGAAIVPQFVQRFRAEEAGAARVPFHAPVQGAAQPAGRSAARPPWDAVALGRVEPVSREIRIAASVPGRIAEVLVRANDKVFAGELLVRLDDEEAAARVAAAEARVALAKRARNDQATPAASADRRKAEDAAADSERAIVDARSALDRVAADLRAGRASQADFDAARSALSRAQGRLREQRDTVARLKAAPDAALPSRLESELNVAHAEWTLAQAGLEKTRIRASIDGAVLQVDARKGELAVPAPEPALVVLGDVSALRVRAEVDEQYLARMRVGQGVLVRAAAFRDREFDGKVTSIARIVGPGRINARGPRKFSDVDVLEVVVDLSDPGPLVVGEQVDVYFSSQRTDQPETQ
;
A
#
# COMPACT_ATOMS: atom_id res chain seq x y z
N MET A 1 2.18 50.27 39.79
CA MET A 1 1.81 49.70 41.10
C MET A 1 1.63 48.19 40.87
N THR A 2 2.68 47.50 41.02
CA THR A 2 3.21 46.66 42.13
C THR A 2 2.59 45.27 42.14
N PHE A 3 3.42 44.33 41.65
CA PHE A 3 4.16 43.32 42.45
C PHE A 3 3.29 42.42 43.34
N THR A 4 3.57 41.16 43.24
CA THR A 4 3.34 40.02 44.15
C THR A 4 2.26 39.02 43.75
N ARG A 5 2.72 37.95 43.06
CA ARG A 5 2.26 36.56 43.27
C ARG A 5 3.22 35.54 42.60
N ARG A 6 4.48 35.57 42.99
CA ARG A 6 5.39 34.43 42.83
C ARG A 6 5.84 34.04 44.25
N ARG A 7 5.29 32.94 44.78
CA ARG A 7 5.85 32.12 45.89
C ARG A 7 4.74 31.29 46.48
N LYS A 8 4.44 30.14 45.87
CA LYS A 8 3.78 28.98 46.52
C LYS A 8 3.73 27.79 45.54
N MET A 9 4.89 27.28 45.04
CA MET A 9 5.01 25.99 44.39
C MET A 9 6.46 25.50 44.53
N ALA A 10 6.90 25.28 45.74
CA ALA A 10 8.18 24.69 46.05
C ALA A 10 8.14 24.07 47.45
N LEU A 11 7.25 23.09 47.67
CA LEU A 11 7.22 22.32 48.94
C LEU A 11 6.30 21.08 48.82
N LEU A 12 6.50 20.26 47.78
CA LEU A 12 5.81 18.95 47.70
C LEU A 12 6.61 17.92 46.85
N ALA A 13 7.94 17.92 46.99
CA ALA A 13 8.82 17.00 46.26
C ALA A 13 9.93 16.40 47.14
N VAL A 14 9.73 16.23 48.46
CA VAL A 14 10.76 15.65 49.38
C VAL A 14 10.20 14.58 50.33
N VAL A 15 9.04 13.99 50.15
CA VAL A 15 8.49 12.97 51.08
C VAL A 15 8.25 11.58 50.44
N VAL A 16 8.80 11.24 49.29
CA VAL A 16 8.62 9.90 48.65
C VAL A 16 9.92 9.09 48.50
N VAL A 17 11.04 9.47 49.09
CA VAL A 17 12.31 8.71 49.00
C VAL A 17 12.72 7.98 50.30
N ALA A 18 11.90 7.91 51.33
CA ALA A 18 12.26 7.29 52.62
C ALA A 18 11.50 6.01 53.01
N ALA A 19 10.78 5.35 52.10
CA ALA A 19 10.01 4.12 52.43
C ALA A 19 10.38 2.90 51.54
N GLY A 20 11.50 2.86 50.86
CA GLY A 20 11.92 1.78 49.96
C GLY A 20 13.13 0.95 50.37
N ALA A 21 13.63 1.04 51.62
CA ALA A 21 14.90 0.40 52.01
C ALA A 21 14.79 -0.65 53.16
N ALA A 22 13.69 -1.32 53.37
CA ALA A 22 13.54 -2.28 54.50
C ALA A 22 12.90 -3.65 54.19
N ILE A 23 12.81 -4.09 52.92
CA ILE A 23 12.21 -5.42 52.60
C ILE A 23 13.07 -6.22 51.62
N VAL A 24 14.38 -6.30 51.81
CA VAL A 24 15.22 -7.28 51.09
C VAL A 24 16.39 -7.68 51.99
N PRO A 25 16.18 -8.55 53.00
CA PRO A 25 17.06 -9.68 53.17
C PRO A 25 16.41 -10.91 53.86
N GLN A 26 15.30 -11.45 53.39
CA GLN A 26 14.80 -12.72 53.92
C GLN A 26 14.55 -13.81 52.87
N PHE A 27 14.95 -13.62 51.61
CA PHE A 27 14.73 -14.60 50.56
C PHE A 27 15.98 -15.35 50.07
N VAL A 28 17.16 -15.12 50.69
CA VAL A 28 18.44 -15.76 50.28
C VAL A 28 18.91 -16.87 51.22
N GLN A 29 18.17 -17.23 52.26
CA GLN A 29 18.60 -18.27 53.18
C GLN A 29 17.85 -19.62 53.10
N ARG A 30 17.13 -19.91 52.05
CA ARG A 30 16.39 -21.19 51.90
C ARG A 30 16.88 -22.14 50.82
N PHE A 31 18.03 -21.90 50.18
CA PHE A 31 18.61 -22.80 49.16
C PHE A 31 20.06 -23.20 49.52
N ARG A 32 20.30 -23.65 50.75
CA ARG A 32 21.60 -24.21 51.15
C ARG A 32 21.46 -25.28 52.21
N ALA A 33 20.75 -26.35 51.90
CA ALA A 33 20.78 -27.59 52.66
C ALA A 33 20.11 -28.72 51.86
N GLU A 34 20.80 -29.27 50.85
CA GLU A 34 20.56 -30.63 50.38
C GLU A 34 21.69 -31.04 49.40
N GLU A 35 22.89 -31.13 49.93
CA GLU A 35 24.01 -31.86 49.31
C GLU A 35 24.62 -32.78 50.38
N ALA A 36 24.02 -33.98 50.50
CA ALA A 36 24.71 -35.13 51.11
C ALA A 36 23.92 -36.41 50.77
N GLY A 37 24.33 -37.12 49.73
CA GLY A 37 23.75 -38.39 49.37
C GLY A 37 24.30 -38.98 48.08
N ALA A 38 25.62 -38.97 47.90
CA ALA A 38 26.24 -39.64 46.76
C ALA A 38 26.26 -41.15 46.94
N ALA A 39 25.29 -41.83 46.33
CA ALA A 39 25.38 -43.29 46.14
C ALA A 39 26.26 -43.59 44.93
N ARG A 40 27.36 -44.26 45.14
CA ARG A 40 28.27 -44.76 44.10
C ARG A 40 27.59 -45.87 43.29
N VAL A 41 27.41 -45.67 42.01
CA VAL A 41 27.01 -46.71 41.06
C VAL A 41 28.28 -47.32 40.44
N PRO A 42 28.41 -48.66 40.37
CA PRO A 42 29.63 -49.29 39.87
C PRO A 42 29.78 -49.13 38.37
N PHE A 43 31.00 -48.84 37.92
CA PHE A 43 31.45 -48.80 36.58
C PHE A 43 31.34 -50.21 35.92
N HIS A 44 30.48 -50.38 34.91
CA HIS A 44 30.48 -51.56 34.08
C HIS A 44 31.36 -51.33 32.86
N ALA A 45 32.23 -52.28 32.60
CA ALA A 45 33.15 -52.32 31.47
C ALA A 45 32.44 -52.33 30.12
N PRO A 46 33.10 -51.86 29.04
CA PRO A 46 32.48 -51.76 27.73
C PRO A 46 32.24 -53.15 27.12
N VAL A 47 30.99 -53.46 26.82
CA VAL A 47 30.64 -54.60 25.96
C VAL A 47 31.01 -54.24 24.54
N GLN A 48 32.07 -54.91 24.03
CA GLN A 48 32.42 -54.91 22.61
C GLN A 48 31.40 -55.74 21.85
N GLY A 49 30.92 -55.19 20.70
CA GLY A 49 30.39 -55.96 19.59
C GLY A 49 28.86 -56.06 19.51
N ALA A 50 28.20 -55.00 19.15
CA ALA A 50 26.97 -55.12 18.36
C ALA A 50 27.21 -54.40 17.02
N ALA A 51 27.28 -55.20 15.94
CA ALA A 51 27.34 -54.67 14.58
C ALA A 51 26.21 -53.68 14.35
N GLN A 52 26.56 -52.45 14.04
CA GLN A 52 25.59 -51.46 13.55
C GLN A 52 24.95 -52.02 12.27
N PRO A 53 23.63 -52.12 12.16
CA PRO A 53 23.01 -52.46 10.91
C PRO A 53 23.36 -51.36 9.90
N ALA A 54 23.99 -51.77 8.80
CA ALA A 54 24.35 -50.92 7.68
C ALA A 54 23.20 -50.00 7.28
N GLY A 55 23.54 -48.73 7.16
CA GLY A 55 22.75 -47.59 6.76
C GLY A 55 21.44 -47.89 6.06
N ARG A 56 20.34 -47.60 6.76
CA ARG A 56 19.19 -47.05 6.05
C ARG A 56 19.66 -45.70 5.52
N SER A 57 19.94 -45.66 4.22
CA SER A 57 19.99 -44.40 3.49
C SER A 57 18.73 -43.64 3.87
N ALA A 58 18.87 -42.65 4.71
CA ALA A 58 17.76 -41.77 5.02
C ALA A 58 17.30 -41.21 3.68
N ALA A 59 16.11 -41.63 3.23
CA ALA A 59 15.53 -41.13 2.00
C ALA A 59 15.60 -39.59 2.14
N ARG A 60 16.30 -38.94 1.19
CA ARG A 60 16.37 -37.48 1.14
C ARG A 60 14.93 -36.95 1.27
N PRO A 61 14.66 -36.03 2.17
CA PRO A 61 13.33 -35.46 2.25
C PRO A 61 12.94 -34.94 0.85
N PRO A 62 11.67 -35.10 0.44
CA PRO A 62 11.22 -34.72 -0.90
C PRO A 62 11.32 -33.19 -1.16
N TRP A 63 11.82 -32.45 -0.20
CA TRP A 63 11.89 -31.01 -0.18
C TRP A 63 13.35 -30.53 -0.08
N ASP A 64 13.72 -29.56 -0.93
CA ASP A 64 15.03 -28.91 -0.91
C ASP A 64 15.14 -27.89 0.21
N ALA A 65 14.02 -27.22 0.53
CA ALA A 65 13.91 -26.28 1.62
C ALA A 65 12.45 -26.19 2.12
N VAL A 66 12.31 -25.75 3.35
CA VAL A 66 11.02 -25.34 3.92
C VAL A 66 11.20 -23.93 4.49
N ALA A 67 10.28 -23.04 4.16
CA ALA A 67 10.35 -21.65 4.55
C ALA A 67 8.98 -21.15 5.06
N LEU A 68 9.02 -20.13 5.90
CA LEU A 68 7.81 -19.39 6.26
C LEU A 68 7.46 -18.45 5.12
N GLY A 69 6.18 -18.40 4.77
CA GLY A 69 5.64 -17.50 3.77
C GLY A 69 4.46 -16.68 4.30
N ARG A 70 4.17 -15.60 3.60
CA ARG A 70 2.98 -14.79 3.81
C ARG A 70 2.23 -14.65 2.50
N VAL A 71 0.93 -14.84 2.57
CA VAL A 71 0.04 -14.65 1.42
C VAL A 71 -0.11 -13.16 1.14
N GLU A 72 0.12 -12.76 -0.11
CA GLU A 72 0.01 -11.37 -0.58
C GLU A 72 -0.84 -11.30 -1.85
N PRO A 73 -1.50 -10.16 -2.12
CA PRO A 73 -2.14 -9.93 -3.40
C PRO A 73 -1.08 -9.80 -4.51
N VAL A 74 -1.46 -10.07 -5.76
CA VAL A 74 -0.55 -9.99 -6.92
C VAL A 74 0.08 -8.59 -7.07
N SER A 75 -0.65 -7.53 -6.72
CA SER A 75 -0.16 -6.14 -6.71
C SER A 75 0.73 -5.79 -5.52
N ARG A 76 0.87 -6.67 -4.54
CA ARG A 76 1.22 -6.37 -3.15
C ARG A 76 0.16 -5.50 -2.47
N GLU A 77 0.35 -5.25 -1.16
CA GLU A 77 -0.46 -4.30 -0.41
C GLU A 77 -0.09 -2.86 -0.79
N ILE A 78 -1.06 -2.08 -1.24
CA ILE A 78 -0.88 -0.66 -1.55
C ILE A 78 -1.47 0.13 -0.40
N ARG A 79 -0.62 0.85 0.31
CA ARG A 79 -0.99 1.68 1.46
C ARG A 79 -1.23 3.10 1.00
N ILE A 80 -2.46 3.56 1.15
CA ILE A 80 -2.88 4.89 0.72
C ILE A 80 -2.96 5.81 1.92
N ALA A 81 -2.19 6.90 1.88
CA ALA A 81 -2.17 7.98 2.85
C ALA A 81 -2.75 9.27 2.27
N ALA A 82 -3.03 10.25 3.12
CA ALA A 82 -3.40 11.58 2.67
C ALA A 82 -2.22 12.28 1.98
N SER A 83 -2.50 13.04 0.92
CA SER A 83 -1.49 13.86 0.25
C SER A 83 -1.31 15.24 0.91
N VAL A 84 -2.31 15.68 1.67
CA VAL A 84 -2.35 16.94 2.43
C VAL A 84 -2.96 16.69 3.81
N PRO A 85 -2.59 17.46 4.82
CA PRO A 85 -3.27 17.35 6.11
C PRO A 85 -4.70 17.88 6.01
N GLY A 86 -5.62 17.23 6.72
CA GLY A 86 -7.03 17.66 6.75
C GLY A 86 -7.90 16.74 7.60
N ARG A 87 -9.04 17.25 8.06
CA ARG A 87 -10.03 16.45 8.78
C ARG A 87 -10.74 15.52 7.81
N ILE A 88 -10.93 14.25 8.17
CA ILE A 88 -11.71 13.29 7.37
C ILE A 88 -13.20 13.66 7.47
N ALA A 89 -13.77 14.12 6.37
CA ALA A 89 -15.19 14.45 6.25
C ALA A 89 -16.04 13.20 6.02
N GLU A 90 -15.54 12.27 5.21
CA GLU A 90 -16.30 11.07 4.82
C GLU A 90 -15.37 9.92 4.45
N VAL A 91 -15.77 8.71 4.85
CA VAL A 91 -15.15 7.44 4.42
C VAL A 91 -16.21 6.69 3.62
N LEU A 92 -15.92 6.44 2.36
CA LEU A 92 -16.88 5.94 1.38
C LEU A 92 -16.80 4.43 1.15
N VAL A 93 -15.78 3.78 1.72
CA VAL A 93 -15.49 2.35 1.50
C VAL A 93 -15.38 1.60 2.82
N ARG A 94 -15.57 0.29 2.74
CA ARG A 94 -15.41 -0.66 3.85
C ARG A 94 -14.40 -1.74 3.45
N ALA A 95 -13.88 -2.46 4.43
CA ALA A 95 -13.06 -3.64 4.16
C ALA A 95 -13.87 -4.66 3.33
N ASN A 96 -13.18 -5.29 2.38
CA ASN A 96 -13.69 -6.22 1.37
C ASN A 96 -14.51 -5.59 0.25
N ASP A 97 -14.69 -4.28 0.21
CA ASP A 97 -15.33 -3.63 -0.95
C ASP A 97 -14.43 -3.77 -2.18
N LYS A 98 -15.04 -4.07 -3.33
CA LYS A 98 -14.38 -3.98 -4.62
C LYS A 98 -14.31 -2.52 -5.05
N VAL A 99 -13.14 -2.08 -5.48
CA VAL A 99 -12.90 -0.71 -5.94
C VAL A 99 -12.19 -0.68 -7.28
N PHE A 100 -12.34 0.44 -7.98
CA PHE A 100 -11.74 0.66 -9.29
C PHE A 100 -10.74 1.83 -9.24
N ALA A 101 -9.72 1.77 -10.09
CA ALA A 101 -8.74 2.85 -10.19
C ALA A 101 -9.40 4.22 -10.43
N GLY A 102 -9.01 5.21 -9.65
CA GLY A 102 -9.57 6.56 -9.65
C GLY A 102 -10.83 6.73 -8.80
N GLU A 103 -11.41 5.68 -8.25
CA GLU A 103 -12.59 5.73 -7.39
C GLU A 103 -12.30 6.42 -6.06
N LEU A 104 -13.23 7.26 -5.58
CA LEU A 104 -13.08 8.02 -4.35
C LEU A 104 -13.30 7.11 -3.14
N LEU A 105 -12.30 7.03 -2.26
CA LEU A 105 -12.30 6.19 -1.06
C LEU A 105 -12.56 6.99 0.22
N VAL A 106 -11.85 8.11 0.36
CA VAL A 106 -11.94 9.00 1.53
C VAL A 106 -11.93 10.44 1.04
N ARG A 107 -12.79 11.27 1.63
CA ARG A 107 -12.85 12.70 1.38
C ARG A 107 -12.46 13.44 2.65
N LEU A 108 -11.48 14.33 2.53
CA LEU A 108 -11.15 15.28 3.57
C LEU A 108 -12.13 16.46 3.52
N ASP A 109 -12.11 17.30 4.53
CA ASP A 109 -12.78 18.59 4.52
C ASP A 109 -12.20 19.43 3.38
N ASP A 110 -13.04 19.72 2.39
CA ASP A 110 -12.65 20.35 1.13
C ASP A 110 -13.32 21.71 0.93
N GLU A 111 -13.99 22.26 1.94
CA GLU A 111 -14.75 23.52 1.84
C GLU A 111 -13.84 24.69 1.43
N GLU A 112 -12.68 24.84 2.07
CA GLU A 112 -11.72 25.90 1.70
C GLU A 112 -11.15 25.69 0.29
N ALA A 113 -10.81 24.46 -0.07
CA ALA A 113 -10.29 24.14 -1.40
C ALA A 113 -11.35 24.39 -2.47
N ALA A 114 -12.61 24.05 -2.22
CA ALA A 114 -13.73 24.33 -3.13
C ALA A 114 -13.97 25.83 -3.29
N ALA A 115 -13.90 26.60 -2.20
CA ALA A 115 -14.01 28.06 -2.26
C ALA A 115 -12.88 28.70 -3.10
N ARG A 116 -11.65 28.19 -3.00
CA ARG A 116 -10.53 28.64 -3.83
C ARG A 116 -10.77 28.34 -5.32
N VAL A 117 -11.32 27.18 -5.64
CA VAL A 117 -11.70 26.84 -7.02
C VAL A 117 -12.74 27.81 -7.54
N ALA A 118 -13.80 28.07 -6.80
CA ALA A 118 -14.87 29.01 -7.18
C ALA A 118 -14.33 30.43 -7.40
N ALA A 119 -13.41 30.91 -6.55
CA ALA A 119 -12.77 32.22 -6.71
C ALA A 119 -11.90 32.29 -7.98
N ALA A 120 -11.12 31.24 -8.25
CA ALA A 120 -10.29 31.15 -9.46
C ALA A 120 -11.16 31.07 -10.73
N GLU A 121 -12.27 30.33 -10.68
CA GLU A 121 -13.23 30.27 -11.79
C GLU A 121 -13.85 31.61 -12.13
N ALA A 122 -14.22 32.39 -11.11
CA ALA A 122 -14.70 33.75 -11.31
C ALA A 122 -13.65 34.66 -11.98
N ARG A 123 -12.37 34.53 -11.64
CA ARG A 123 -11.27 35.25 -12.30
C ARG A 123 -11.12 34.86 -13.76
N VAL A 124 -11.19 33.56 -14.07
CA VAL A 124 -11.17 33.06 -15.47
C VAL A 124 -12.34 33.69 -16.25
N ALA A 125 -13.54 33.68 -15.67
CA ALA A 125 -14.72 34.25 -16.32
C ALA A 125 -14.55 35.76 -16.60
N LEU A 126 -14.00 36.52 -15.63
CA LEU A 126 -13.71 37.94 -15.79
C LEU A 126 -12.66 38.19 -16.89
N ALA A 127 -11.53 37.47 -16.85
CA ALA A 127 -10.46 37.62 -17.86
C ALA A 127 -10.92 37.21 -19.26
N LYS A 128 -11.76 36.15 -19.35
CA LYS A 128 -12.34 35.70 -20.63
C LYS A 128 -13.28 36.77 -21.23
N ARG A 129 -14.11 37.44 -20.40
CA ARG A 129 -14.95 38.57 -20.85
C ARG A 129 -14.09 39.73 -21.35
N ALA A 130 -13.11 40.20 -20.56
CA ALA A 130 -12.24 41.28 -20.92
C ALA A 130 -11.49 41.02 -22.27
N ARG A 131 -11.04 39.79 -22.49
CA ARG A 131 -10.43 39.37 -23.75
C ARG A 131 -11.44 39.40 -24.90
N ASN A 132 -12.66 38.92 -24.69
CA ASN A 132 -13.68 38.81 -25.74
C ASN A 132 -14.27 40.17 -26.14
N ASP A 133 -14.20 41.18 -25.28
CA ASP A 133 -14.62 42.55 -25.58
C ASP A 133 -13.71 43.22 -26.60
N GLN A 134 -12.53 42.65 -26.87
CA GLN A 134 -11.61 43.11 -27.92
C GLN A 134 -11.75 42.29 -29.20
N ALA A 135 -11.64 42.98 -30.34
CA ALA A 135 -11.60 42.33 -31.66
C ALA A 135 -10.44 41.31 -31.72
N THR A 136 -10.73 40.13 -32.25
CA THR A 136 -9.74 39.07 -32.41
C THR A 136 -8.93 39.34 -33.68
N PRO A 137 -7.60 39.53 -33.59
CA PRO A 137 -6.76 39.60 -34.81
C PRO A 137 -6.83 38.29 -35.58
N ALA A 138 -6.93 38.35 -36.90
CA ALA A 138 -7.04 37.17 -37.77
C ALA A 138 -5.90 36.16 -37.50
N ALA A 139 -4.66 36.64 -37.31
CA ALA A 139 -3.48 35.81 -37.04
C ALA A 139 -3.52 35.03 -35.73
N SER A 140 -4.40 35.40 -34.76
CA SER A 140 -4.55 34.71 -33.47
C SER A 140 -5.86 33.94 -33.32
N ALA A 141 -6.75 34.01 -34.30
CA ALA A 141 -8.11 33.47 -34.21
C ALA A 141 -8.13 31.94 -33.97
N ASP A 142 -7.35 31.18 -34.74
CA ASP A 142 -7.30 29.72 -34.63
C ASP A 142 -6.66 29.29 -33.30
N ARG A 143 -5.61 29.97 -32.85
CA ARG A 143 -4.99 29.71 -31.55
C ARG A 143 -5.96 29.96 -30.41
N ARG A 144 -6.70 31.10 -30.40
CA ARG A 144 -7.72 31.41 -29.40
C ARG A 144 -8.80 30.33 -29.33
N LYS A 145 -9.28 29.90 -30.53
CA LYS A 145 -10.29 28.84 -30.62
C LYS A 145 -9.79 27.53 -30.05
N ALA A 146 -8.54 27.14 -30.32
CA ALA A 146 -7.95 25.93 -29.80
C ALA A 146 -7.71 26.01 -28.27
N GLU A 147 -7.27 27.18 -27.76
CA GLU A 147 -7.10 27.41 -26.33
C GLU A 147 -8.44 27.35 -25.57
N ASP A 148 -9.50 27.95 -26.12
CA ASP A 148 -10.85 27.87 -25.56
C ASP A 148 -11.37 26.42 -25.55
N ALA A 149 -11.15 25.66 -26.63
CA ALA A 149 -11.55 24.25 -26.70
C ALA A 149 -10.77 23.37 -25.70
N ALA A 150 -9.51 23.66 -25.45
CA ALA A 150 -8.72 22.99 -24.42
C ALA A 150 -9.27 23.29 -23.01
N ALA A 151 -9.56 24.56 -22.70
CA ALA A 151 -10.14 24.97 -21.43
C ALA A 151 -11.53 24.35 -21.18
N ASP A 152 -12.37 24.27 -22.21
CA ASP A 152 -13.68 23.61 -22.11
C ASP A 152 -13.54 22.09 -21.92
N SER A 153 -12.50 21.47 -22.52
CA SER A 153 -12.19 20.06 -22.29
C SER A 153 -11.66 19.78 -20.88
N GLU A 154 -10.94 20.72 -20.26
CA GLU A 154 -10.53 20.63 -18.84
C GLU A 154 -11.73 20.63 -17.90
N ARG A 155 -12.70 21.52 -18.13
CA ARG A 155 -13.96 21.52 -17.37
C ARG A 155 -14.73 20.21 -17.55
N ALA A 156 -14.82 19.70 -18.78
CA ALA A 156 -15.50 18.45 -19.07
C ALA A 156 -14.89 17.25 -18.31
N ILE A 157 -13.57 17.27 -18.01
CA ILE A 157 -12.94 16.26 -17.16
C ILE A 157 -13.41 16.38 -15.71
N VAL A 158 -13.50 17.61 -15.16
CA VAL A 158 -13.98 17.85 -13.79
C VAL A 158 -15.42 17.36 -13.67
N ASP A 159 -16.28 17.66 -14.63
CA ASP A 159 -17.67 17.23 -14.64
C ASP A 159 -17.81 15.70 -14.78
N ALA A 160 -17.05 15.09 -15.70
CA ALA A 160 -17.05 13.64 -15.88
C ALA A 160 -16.53 12.88 -14.64
N ARG A 161 -15.53 13.42 -13.95
CA ARG A 161 -15.01 12.86 -12.70
C ARG A 161 -16.05 12.95 -11.59
N SER A 162 -16.70 14.10 -11.44
CA SER A 162 -17.79 14.28 -10.46
C SER A 162 -18.99 13.38 -10.74
N ALA A 163 -19.28 13.11 -12.01
CA ALA A 163 -20.33 12.16 -12.41
C ALA A 163 -19.92 10.72 -12.05
N LEU A 164 -18.67 10.34 -12.29
CA LEU A 164 -18.16 9.02 -11.92
C LEU A 164 -18.21 8.81 -10.40
N ASP A 165 -17.80 9.80 -9.59
CA ASP A 165 -17.87 9.73 -8.12
C ASP A 165 -19.29 9.51 -7.63
N ARG A 166 -20.29 10.18 -8.23
CA ARG A 166 -21.70 9.98 -7.89
C ARG A 166 -22.19 8.58 -8.25
N VAL A 167 -21.89 8.13 -9.48
CA VAL A 167 -22.32 6.79 -9.94
C VAL A 167 -21.64 5.70 -9.11
N ALA A 168 -20.37 5.87 -8.71
CA ALA A 168 -19.68 4.94 -7.82
C ALA A 168 -20.36 4.85 -6.44
N ALA A 169 -20.77 5.99 -5.86
CA ALA A 169 -21.53 6.01 -4.61
C ALA A 169 -22.90 5.34 -4.76
N ASP A 170 -23.59 5.57 -5.87
CA ASP A 170 -24.88 4.96 -6.16
C ASP A 170 -24.79 3.46 -6.41
N LEU A 171 -23.73 2.99 -7.07
CA LEU A 171 -23.47 1.57 -7.27
C LEU A 171 -23.28 0.85 -5.92
N ARG A 172 -22.49 1.41 -5.00
CA ARG A 172 -22.33 0.85 -3.64
C ARG A 172 -23.64 0.85 -2.84
N ALA A 173 -24.49 1.83 -3.07
CA ALA A 173 -25.81 1.91 -2.44
C ALA A 173 -26.87 1.05 -3.14
N GLY A 174 -26.52 0.31 -4.20
CA GLY A 174 -27.44 -0.51 -4.98
C GLY A 174 -28.44 0.29 -5.84
N ARG A 175 -28.18 1.59 -6.08
CA ARG A 175 -29.03 2.49 -6.88
C ARG A 175 -28.59 2.63 -8.33
N ALA A 176 -27.38 2.21 -8.68
CA ALA A 176 -26.85 2.19 -10.03
C ALA A 176 -26.35 0.79 -10.39
N SER A 177 -26.24 0.50 -11.67
CA SER A 177 -25.70 -0.76 -12.19
C SER A 177 -24.20 -0.67 -12.48
N GLN A 178 -23.53 -1.82 -12.62
CA GLN A 178 -22.14 -1.87 -13.10
C GLN A 178 -22.00 -1.23 -14.49
N ALA A 179 -23.01 -1.40 -15.36
CA ALA A 179 -23.00 -0.79 -16.69
C ALA A 179 -23.01 0.75 -16.64
N ASP A 180 -23.74 1.34 -15.68
CA ASP A 180 -23.75 2.80 -15.48
C ASP A 180 -22.36 3.29 -15.04
N PHE A 181 -21.70 2.56 -14.15
CA PHE A 181 -20.35 2.86 -13.71
C PHE A 181 -19.34 2.78 -14.86
N ASP A 182 -19.38 1.70 -15.65
CA ASP A 182 -18.49 1.51 -16.81
C ASP A 182 -18.72 2.60 -17.87
N ALA A 183 -19.97 3.04 -18.06
CA ALA A 183 -20.31 4.15 -18.94
C ALA A 183 -19.72 5.48 -18.46
N ALA A 184 -19.80 5.77 -17.15
CA ALA A 184 -19.23 6.98 -16.55
C ALA A 184 -17.69 6.96 -16.60
N ARG A 185 -17.05 5.82 -16.32
CA ARG A 185 -15.60 5.61 -16.46
C ARG A 185 -15.14 5.85 -17.91
N SER A 186 -15.88 5.32 -18.86
CA SER A 186 -15.61 5.53 -20.30
C SER A 186 -15.80 7.00 -20.71
N ALA A 187 -16.78 7.70 -20.13
CA ALA A 187 -16.99 9.13 -20.39
C ALA A 187 -15.79 9.97 -19.90
N LEU A 188 -15.26 9.68 -18.70
CA LEU A 188 -14.06 10.31 -18.17
C LEU A 188 -12.85 10.06 -19.09
N SER A 189 -12.63 8.81 -19.50
CA SER A 189 -11.54 8.45 -20.42
C SER A 189 -11.63 9.20 -21.76
N ARG A 190 -12.84 9.31 -22.32
CA ARG A 190 -13.06 10.11 -23.56
C ARG A 190 -12.80 11.60 -23.36
N ALA A 191 -13.19 12.16 -22.21
CA ALA A 191 -12.91 13.56 -21.88
C ALA A 191 -11.39 13.83 -21.78
N GLN A 192 -10.65 12.92 -21.15
CA GLN A 192 -9.19 12.98 -21.06
C GLN A 192 -8.52 12.85 -22.44
N GLY A 193 -9.05 11.98 -23.30
CA GLY A 193 -8.58 11.85 -24.71
C GLY A 193 -8.75 13.15 -25.49
N ARG A 194 -9.94 13.77 -25.39
CA ARG A 194 -10.22 15.07 -26.04
C ARG A 194 -9.27 16.17 -25.55
N LEU A 195 -9.03 16.27 -24.25
CA LEU A 195 -8.09 17.27 -23.73
C LEU A 195 -6.69 17.10 -24.31
N ARG A 196 -6.19 15.86 -24.40
CA ARG A 196 -4.87 15.59 -25.01
C ARG A 196 -4.82 16.09 -26.46
N GLU A 197 -5.83 15.76 -27.28
CA GLU A 197 -5.92 16.20 -28.65
C GLU A 197 -5.96 17.74 -28.80
N GLN A 198 -6.73 18.42 -27.93
CA GLN A 198 -6.80 19.88 -27.92
C GLN A 198 -5.47 20.52 -27.51
N ARG A 199 -4.80 19.98 -26.51
CA ARG A 199 -3.46 20.45 -26.10
C ARG A 199 -2.42 20.28 -27.19
N ASP A 200 -2.44 19.16 -27.91
CA ASP A 200 -1.56 18.93 -29.06
C ASP A 200 -1.83 19.95 -30.20
N THR A 201 -3.10 20.30 -30.40
CA THR A 201 -3.47 21.33 -31.38
C THR A 201 -2.96 22.71 -30.97
N VAL A 202 -3.14 23.10 -29.71
CA VAL A 202 -2.60 24.34 -29.15
C VAL A 202 -1.08 24.38 -29.29
N ALA A 203 -0.40 23.26 -28.95
CA ALA A 203 1.06 23.18 -29.07
C ALA A 203 1.54 23.38 -30.51
N ARG A 204 0.88 22.75 -31.50
CA ARG A 204 1.21 22.93 -32.91
C ARG A 204 1.03 24.39 -33.39
N LEU A 205 -0.08 25.04 -33.00
CA LEU A 205 -0.35 26.42 -33.37
C LEU A 205 0.61 27.42 -32.72
N LYS A 206 1.09 27.12 -31.50
CA LYS A 206 2.12 27.94 -30.81
C LYS A 206 3.53 27.75 -31.39
N ALA A 207 3.82 26.59 -31.95
CA ALA A 207 5.12 26.26 -32.54
C ALA A 207 5.25 26.72 -34.02
N ALA A 208 4.18 27.25 -34.65
CA ALA A 208 4.24 27.74 -35.99
C ALA A 208 5.21 28.94 -36.10
N PRO A 209 6.05 29.04 -37.18
CA PRO A 209 7.06 30.08 -37.28
C PRO A 209 6.49 31.52 -37.30
N ASP A 210 5.24 31.67 -37.72
CA ASP A 210 4.49 32.93 -37.82
C ASP A 210 3.45 33.10 -36.70
N ALA A 211 3.54 32.29 -35.64
CA ALA A 211 2.60 32.35 -34.55
C ALA A 211 2.60 33.72 -33.85
N ALA A 212 1.44 34.39 -33.89
CA ALA A 212 1.26 35.67 -33.22
C ALA A 212 1.46 35.54 -31.72
N LEU A 213 2.21 36.45 -31.10
CA LEU A 213 2.38 36.51 -29.67
C LEU A 213 1.03 36.78 -28.97
N PRO A 214 0.83 36.23 -27.77
CA PRO A 214 -0.36 36.51 -26.97
C PRO A 214 -0.46 37.99 -26.66
N SER A 215 -1.67 38.55 -26.80
CA SER A 215 -1.96 39.90 -26.32
C SER A 215 -1.89 39.93 -24.80
N ARG A 216 -1.87 41.10 -24.18
CA ARG A 216 -1.91 41.30 -22.75
C ARG A 216 -3.12 40.59 -22.12
N LEU A 217 -4.30 40.72 -22.67
CA LEU A 217 -5.53 40.10 -22.15
C LEU A 217 -5.54 38.57 -22.31
N GLU A 218 -4.93 38.06 -23.37
CA GLU A 218 -4.71 36.60 -23.52
C GLU A 218 -3.74 36.10 -22.48
N SER A 219 -2.69 36.84 -22.16
CA SER A 219 -1.75 36.48 -21.11
C SER A 219 -2.39 36.52 -19.71
N GLU A 220 -3.23 37.53 -19.45
CA GLU A 220 -4.02 37.63 -18.17
C GLU A 220 -4.99 36.44 -18.06
N LEU A 221 -5.67 36.03 -19.14
CA LEU A 221 -6.52 34.85 -19.12
C LEU A 221 -5.73 33.57 -18.89
N ASN A 222 -4.55 33.43 -19.52
CA ASN A 222 -3.68 32.26 -19.29
C ASN A 222 -3.22 32.15 -17.81
N VAL A 223 -2.91 33.28 -17.17
CA VAL A 223 -2.58 33.32 -15.74
C VAL A 223 -3.79 32.88 -14.90
N ALA A 224 -4.98 33.42 -15.18
CA ALA A 224 -6.21 33.04 -14.48
C ALA A 224 -6.54 31.55 -14.64
N HIS A 225 -6.30 30.96 -15.82
CA HIS A 225 -6.44 29.53 -16.07
C HIS A 225 -5.43 28.70 -15.25
N ALA A 226 -4.18 29.14 -15.18
CA ALA A 226 -3.15 28.46 -14.39
C ALA A 226 -3.52 28.48 -12.89
N GLU A 227 -4.04 29.62 -12.38
CA GLU A 227 -4.55 29.70 -10.98
C GLU A 227 -5.72 28.75 -10.75
N TRP A 228 -6.66 28.66 -11.70
CA TRP A 228 -7.77 27.71 -11.60
C TRP A 228 -7.30 26.26 -11.62
N THR A 229 -6.38 25.91 -12.49
CA THR A 229 -5.79 24.55 -12.55
C THR A 229 -5.08 24.20 -11.21
N LEU A 230 -4.36 25.17 -10.63
CA LEU A 230 -3.70 25.00 -9.34
C LEU A 230 -4.72 24.80 -8.22
N ALA A 231 -5.81 25.58 -8.21
CA ALA A 231 -6.88 25.43 -7.23
C ALA A 231 -7.58 24.06 -7.37
N GLN A 232 -7.85 23.62 -8.59
CA GLN A 232 -8.42 22.28 -8.86
C GLN A 232 -7.49 21.16 -8.37
N ALA A 233 -6.18 21.27 -8.61
CA ALA A 233 -5.21 20.31 -8.09
C ALA A 233 -5.19 20.30 -6.54
N GLY A 234 -5.38 21.46 -5.90
CA GLY A 234 -5.53 21.57 -4.45
C GLY A 234 -6.77 20.84 -3.93
N LEU A 235 -7.90 21.02 -4.58
CA LEU A 235 -9.16 20.34 -4.26
C LEU A 235 -9.02 18.82 -4.49
N GLU A 236 -8.38 18.39 -5.57
CA GLU A 236 -8.21 16.96 -5.83
C GLU A 236 -7.32 16.27 -4.78
N LYS A 237 -6.36 16.96 -4.16
CA LYS A 237 -5.54 16.43 -3.06
C LYS A 237 -6.34 16.12 -1.79
N THR A 238 -7.52 16.71 -1.61
CA THR A 238 -8.42 16.39 -0.49
C THR A 238 -9.24 15.12 -0.74
N ARG A 239 -9.15 14.55 -1.96
CA ARG A 239 -9.89 13.38 -2.41
C ARG A 239 -8.94 12.20 -2.55
N ILE A 240 -8.98 11.28 -1.59
CA ILE A 240 -8.15 10.09 -1.57
C ILE A 240 -8.79 9.03 -2.46
N ARG A 241 -8.09 8.62 -3.52
CA ARG A 241 -8.60 7.72 -4.56
C ARG A 241 -7.85 6.40 -4.62
N ALA A 242 -8.53 5.36 -5.12
CA ALA A 242 -7.90 4.08 -5.43
C ALA A 242 -6.88 4.26 -6.56
N SER A 243 -5.69 3.69 -6.38
CA SER A 243 -4.62 3.73 -7.37
C SER A 243 -4.72 2.60 -8.40
N ILE A 244 -5.41 1.50 -8.06
CA ILE A 244 -5.59 0.31 -8.88
C ILE A 244 -7.03 -0.21 -8.79
N ASP A 245 -7.41 -1.06 -9.73
CA ASP A 245 -8.58 -1.93 -9.58
C ASP A 245 -8.22 -3.03 -8.55
N GLY A 246 -9.14 -3.38 -7.63
CA GLY A 246 -8.86 -4.38 -6.62
C GLY A 246 -9.89 -4.41 -5.49
N ALA A 247 -9.47 -4.86 -4.32
CA ALA A 247 -10.27 -4.88 -3.11
C ALA A 247 -9.65 -4.05 -1.99
N VAL A 248 -10.50 -3.51 -1.14
CA VAL A 248 -10.10 -2.85 0.12
C VAL A 248 -9.75 -3.92 1.13
N LEU A 249 -8.48 -3.99 1.53
CA LEU A 249 -8.01 -4.97 2.52
C LEU A 249 -8.24 -4.47 3.94
N GLN A 250 -8.02 -3.16 4.16
CA GLN A 250 -8.13 -2.54 5.49
C GLN A 250 -8.55 -1.08 5.34
N VAL A 251 -9.33 -0.58 6.30
CA VAL A 251 -9.73 0.83 6.43
C VAL A 251 -9.44 1.26 7.86
N ASP A 252 -8.47 2.15 8.03
CA ASP A 252 -8.13 2.75 9.33
C ASP A 252 -8.70 4.16 9.47
N ALA A 253 -9.08 4.77 8.34
CA ALA A 253 -9.67 6.10 8.31
C ALA A 253 -11.03 6.15 9.05
N ARG A 254 -11.22 7.18 9.89
CA ARG A 254 -12.50 7.43 10.56
C ARG A 254 -12.94 8.87 10.37
N LYS A 255 -14.25 9.04 10.13
CA LYS A 255 -14.85 10.37 10.04
C LYS A 255 -14.53 11.21 11.28
N GLY A 256 -14.06 12.43 11.07
CA GLY A 256 -13.73 13.39 12.11
C GLY A 256 -12.27 13.35 12.57
N GLU A 257 -11.51 12.33 12.26
CA GLU A 257 -10.07 12.24 12.54
C GLU A 257 -9.27 13.18 11.65
N LEU A 258 -8.07 13.55 12.12
CA LEU A 258 -7.11 14.32 11.34
C LEU A 258 -6.22 13.36 10.53
N ALA A 259 -6.34 13.43 9.22
CA ALA A 259 -5.39 12.77 8.32
C ALA A 259 -4.14 13.62 8.15
N VAL A 260 -2.97 12.98 8.14
CA VAL A 260 -1.68 13.62 7.89
C VAL A 260 -0.94 12.88 6.78
N PRO A 261 -0.09 13.57 6.01
CA PRO A 261 0.76 12.93 5.00
C PRO A 261 1.84 12.08 5.69
N ALA A 262 1.49 10.83 6.00
CA ALA A 262 2.39 9.87 6.60
C ALA A 262 2.11 8.47 6.01
N PRO A 263 3.13 7.65 5.76
CA PRO A 263 2.93 6.31 5.22
C PRO A 263 2.24 5.37 6.21
N GLU A 264 2.35 5.65 7.51
CA GLU A 264 1.73 4.86 8.60
C GLU A 264 1.21 5.79 9.72
N PRO A 265 -0.02 5.53 10.19
CA PRO A 265 -0.96 4.54 9.66
C PRO A 265 -1.53 4.95 8.30
N ALA A 266 -1.68 3.97 7.39
CA ALA A 266 -2.36 4.21 6.11
C ALA A 266 -3.84 4.45 6.36
N LEU A 267 -4.49 5.29 5.55
CA LEU A 267 -5.94 5.51 5.63
C LEU A 267 -6.72 4.30 5.10
N VAL A 268 -6.23 3.74 3.99
CA VAL A 268 -6.82 2.58 3.32
C VAL A 268 -5.69 1.72 2.76
N VAL A 269 -5.83 0.40 2.86
CA VAL A 269 -4.94 -0.57 2.23
C VAL A 269 -5.70 -1.28 1.14
N LEU A 270 -5.15 -1.27 -0.07
CA LEU A 270 -5.71 -1.93 -1.25
C LEU A 270 -4.84 -3.09 -1.70
N GLY A 271 -5.44 -4.03 -2.42
CA GLY A 271 -4.73 -5.09 -3.13
C GLY A 271 -5.56 -5.68 -4.27
N ASP A 272 -4.87 -6.08 -5.33
CA ASP A 272 -5.47 -6.88 -6.39
C ASP A 272 -5.50 -8.35 -5.94
N VAL A 273 -6.66 -8.78 -5.50
CA VAL A 273 -6.92 -10.15 -5.01
C VAL A 273 -7.43 -11.09 -6.10
N SER A 274 -7.35 -10.70 -7.38
CA SER A 274 -7.71 -11.57 -8.50
C SER A 274 -6.77 -12.79 -8.59
N ALA A 275 -5.55 -12.65 -8.11
CA ALA A 275 -4.60 -13.72 -7.87
C ALA A 275 -3.83 -13.47 -6.57
N LEU A 276 -3.46 -14.53 -5.87
CA LEU A 276 -2.65 -14.46 -4.66
C LEU A 276 -1.28 -15.08 -4.91
N ARG A 277 -0.30 -14.52 -4.23
CA ARG A 277 1.09 -14.96 -4.20
C ARG A 277 1.51 -15.27 -2.78
N VAL A 278 2.54 -16.07 -2.65
CA VAL A 278 3.20 -16.26 -1.36
C VAL A 278 4.60 -15.68 -1.45
N ARG A 279 4.89 -14.78 -0.53
CA ARG A 279 6.27 -14.33 -0.29
C ARG A 279 6.86 -15.22 0.79
N ALA A 280 7.81 -16.06 0.43
CA ALA A 280 8.53 -16.96 1.33
C ALA A 280 9.90 -16.37 1.70
N GLU A 281 10.29 -16.51 2.97
CA GLU A 281 11.60 -16.14 3.48
C GLU A 281 12.44 -17.40 3.65
N VAL A 282 13.32 -17.67 2.67
CA VAL A 282 14.18 -18.84 2.62
C VAL A 282 15.53 -18.51 3.23
N ASP A 283 16.01 -19.36 4.15
CA ASP A 283 17.33 -19.24 4.75
C ASP A 283 18.44 -19.26 3.67
N GLU A 284 19.46 -18.39 3.82
CA GLU A 284 20.56 -18.21 2.87
C GLU A 284 21.27 -19.56 2.54
N GLN A 285 21.36 -20.48 3.49
CA GLN A 285 22.00 -21.79 3.27
C GLN A 285 21.34 -22.61 2.13
N TYR A 286 20.07 -22.31 1.79
CA TYR A 286 19.34 -23.01 0.73
C TYR A 286 19.38 -22.29 -0.62
N LEU A 287 20.02 -21.11 -0.71
CA LEU A 287 20.08 -20.26 -1.92
C LEU A 287 20.51 -21.07 -3.16
N ALA A 288 21.54 -21.89 -3.02
CA ALA A 288 22.08 -22.68 -4.13
C ALA A 288 21.07 -23.70 -4.73
N ARG A 289 20.01 -24.03 -4.01
CA ARG A 289 18.97 -24.98 -4.40
C ARG A 289 17.72 -24.31 -4.98
N MET A 290 17.61 -22.98 -4.87
CA MET A 290 16.43 -22.25 -5.35
C MET A 290 16.53 -21.98 -6.84
N ARG A 291 15.43 -22.23 -7.56
CA ARG A 291 15.33 -21.98 -9.01
C ARG A 291 13.99 -21.36 -9.34
N VAL A 292 13.99 -20.41 -10.28
CA VAL A 292 12.76 -19.92 -10.89
C VAL A 292 12.12 -21.07 -11.68
N GLY A 293 10.81 -21.21 -11.55
CA GLY A 293 10.06 -22.32 -12.15
C GLY A 293 9.95 -23.56 -11.27
N GLN A 294 10.65 -23.61 -10.11
CA GLN A 294 10.58 -24.73 -9.17
C GLN A 294 9.15 -24.90 -8.63
N GLY A 295 8.67 -26.14 -8.55
CA GLY A 295 7.38 -26.48 -7.95
C GLY A 295 7.41 -26.29 -6.44
N VAL A 296 6.33 -25.80 -5.89
CA VAL A 296 6.19 -25.48 -4.46
C VAL A 296 4.86 -25.99 -3.98
N LEU A 297 4.86 -26.56 -2.77
CA LEU A 297 3.66 -26.92 -2.02
C LEU A 297 3.50 -25.96 -0.85
N VAL A 298 2.33 -25.37 -0.73
CA VAL A 298 2.01 -24.40 0.33
C VAL A 298 0.98 -25.02 1.27
N ARG A 299 1.23 -24.93 2.57
CA ARG A 299 0.31 -25.39 3.63
C ARG A 299 -0.03 -24.23 4.57
N ALA A 300 -1.31 -24.04 4.82
CA ALA A 300 -1.82 -23.05 5.75
C ALA A 300 -2.33 -23.75 7.02
N ALA A 301 -2.00 -23.20 8.18
CA ALA A 301 -2.43 -23.78 9.47
C ALA A 301 -3.97 -23.80 9.64
N ALA A 302 -4.66 -22.86 8.98
CA ALA A 302 -6.12 -22.78 8.95
C ALA A 302 -6.78 -23.90 8.12
N PHE A 303 -6.07 -24.44 7.13
CA PHE A 303 -6.58 -25.43 6.18
C PHE A 303 -5.71 -26.69 6.17
N ARG A 304 -5.69 -27.42 7.29
CA ARG A 304 -4.77 -28.55 7.52
C ARG A 304 -4.88 -29.70 6.52
N ASP A 305 -6.07 -29.88 5.94
CA ASP A 305 -6.35 -30.96 4.98
C ASP A 305 -6.25 -30.51 3.53
N ARG A 306 -5.75 -29.29 3.28
CA ARG A 306 -5.59 -28.73 1.94
C ARG A 306 -4.15 -28.33 1.69
N GLU A 307 -3.69 -28.67 0.52
CA GLU A 307 -2.39 -28.28 0.00
C GLU A 307 -2.63 -27.40 -1.23
N PHE A 308 -1.80 -26.37 -1.38
CA PHE A 308 -1.91 -25.42 -2.47
C PHE A 308 -0.65 -25.50 -3.31
N ASP A 309 -0.82 -25.81 -4.58
CA ASP A 309 0.29 -25.90 -5.52
C ASP A 309 0.67 -24.50 -6.01
N GLY A 310 1.98 -24.28 -6.13
CA GLY A 310 2.53 -23.04 -6.62
C GLY A 310 3.83 -23.24 -7.38
N LYS A 311 4.31 -22.15 -7.96
CA LYS A 311 5.56 -22.12 -8.70
C LYS A 311 6.38 -20.89 -8.35
N VAL A 312 7.68 -21.07 -8.17
CA VAL A 312 8.62 -19.96 -7.96
C VAL A 312 8.66 -19.08 -9.22
N THR A 313 8.27 -17.82 -9.07
CA THR A 313 8.28 -16.84 -10.17
C THR A 313 9.42 -15.85 -10.07
N SER A 314 9.88 -15.57 -8.84
CA SER A 314 10.98 -14.63 -8.63
C SER A 314 11.77 -15.00 -7.39
N ILE A 315 13.08 -14.78 -7.46
CA ILE A 315 14.02 -14.92 -6.36
C ILE A 315 14.73 -13.58 -6.20
N ALA A 316 14.70 -13.00 -5.00
CA ALA A 316 15.39 -11.75 -4.72
C ALA A 316 16.91 -11.91 -4.95
N ARG A 317 17.59 -10.82 -5.29
CA ARG A 317 19.06 -10.79 -5.44
C ARG A 317 19.75 -10.15 -4.23
N ILE A 318 19.00 -9.98 -3.16
CA ILE A 318 19.47 -9.42 -1.91
C ILE A 318 19.06 -10.33 -0.77
N VAL A 319 19.96 -10.55 0.15
CA VAL A 319 19.76 -11.26 1.41
C VAL A 319 19.64 -10.22 2.52
N GLY A 320 18.80 -10.46 3.49
CA GLY A 320 18.58 -9.53 4.60
C GLY A 320 17.85 -10.20 5.76
N PRO A 321 17.64 -9.47 6.86
CA PRO A 321 16.95 -10.00 8.03
C PRO A 321 15.50 -10.39 7.70
N GLY A 322 15.06 -11.54 8.23
CA GLY A 322 13.69 -12.02 8.07
C GLY A 322 12.68 -11.05 8.70
N ARG A 323 11.56 -10.82 8.03
CA ARG A 323 10.46 -9.93 8.46
C ARG A 323 9.22 -10.71 8.91
N ILE A 324 9.12 -11.98 8.51
CA ILE A 324 8.01 -12.85 8.87
C ILE A 324 8.34 -13.49 10.22
N ASN A 325 7.76 -12.98 11.29
CA ASN A 325 7.95 -13.54 12.63
C ASN A 325 7.15 -14.82 12.77
N ALA A 326 7.82 -15.93 13.08
CA ALA A 326 7.16 -17.16 13.51
C ALA A 326 6.39 -16.89 14.81
N ARG A 327 5.09 -17.20 14.85
CA ARG A 327 4.29 -17.14 16.09
C ARG A 327 4.73 -18.25 17.03
N GLY A 328 5.35 -17.89 18.18
CA GLY A 328 5.75 -18.85 19.23
C GLY A 328 7.02 -18.39 19.96
N PRO A 329 7.42 -19.09 21.06
CA PRO A 329 8.57 -18.75 21.87
C PRO A 329 9.93 -19.07 21.19
N ARG A 330 9.97 -19.17 19.87
CA ARG A 330 11.23 -19.33 19.12
C ARG A 330 11.98 -18.00 19.12
N LYS A 331 13.23 -18.04 19.54
CA LYS A 331 14.21 -16.96 19.45
C LYS A 331 14.14 -16.35 18.04
N PHE A 332 14.23 -15.03 17.96
CA PHE A 332 14.60 -14.32 16.74
C PHE A 332 15.82 -15.06 16.16
N SER A 333 15.64 -15.70 15.03
CA SER A 333 16.77 -16.28 14.32
C SER A 333 17.47 -15.09 13.65
N ASP A 334 18.70 -14.84 14.07
CA ASP A 334 19.60 -13.86 13.46
C ASP A 334 20.14 -14.41 12.10
N VAL A 335 19.25 -15.08 11.36
CA VAL A 335 19.58 -15.71 10.07
C VAL A 335 19.08 -14.79 8.97
N ASP A 336 19.99 -14.45 8.09
CA ASP A 336 19.67 -13.74 6.88
C ASP A 336 18.85 -14.64 5.93
N VAL A 337 17.83 -14.05 5.34
CA VAL A 337 16.87 -14.74 4.47
C VAL A 337 16.83 -14.13 3.08
N LEU A 338 16.47 -14.98 2.13
CA LEU A 338 16.21 -14.62 0.75
C LEU A 338 14.71 -14.60 0.51
N GLU A 339 14.18 -13.51 -0.03
CA GLU A 339 12.78 -13.43 -0.45
C GLU A 339 12.56 -14.20 -1.74
N VAL A 340 11.63 -15.16 -1.72
CA VAL A 340 11.19 -15.94 -2.88
C VAL A 340 9.69 -15.70 -3.08
N VAL A 341 9.30 -15.32 -4.29
CA VAL A 341 7.89 -15.13 -4.66
C VAL A 341 7.39 -16.38 -5.37
N VAL A 342 6.27 -16.89 -4.89
CA VAL A 342 5.58 -18.07 -5.39
C VAL A 342 4.20 -17.68 -5.87
N ASP A 343 3.89 -17.90 -7.14
CA ASP A 343 2.53 -17.76 -7.65
C ASP A 343 1.74 -19.02 -7.35
N LEU A 344 0.55 -18.87 -6.80
CA LEU A 344 -0.36 -19.99 -6.52
C LEU A 344 -1.18 -20.33 -7.76
N SER A 345 -1.32 -21.61 -8.07
CA SER A 345 -2.16 -22.07 -9.18
C SER A 345 -3.64 -21.90 -8.90
N ASP A 346 -4.05 -22.22 -7.67
CA ASP A 346 -5.40 -21.99 -7.13
C ASP A 346 -5.25 -21.53 -5.67
N PRO A 347 -5.48 -20.24 -5.39
CA PRO A 347 -5.37 -19.73 -4.03
C PRO A 347 -6.50 -20.23 -3.12
N GLY A 348 -7.62 -20.70 -3.67
CA GLY A 348 -8.75 -21.21 -2.90
C GLY A 348 -9.22 -20.23 -1.82
N PRO A 349 -9.38 -20.70 -0.55
CA PRO A 349 -9.86 -19.88 0.56
C PRO A 349 -8.75 -19.10 1.30
N LEU A 350 -7.50 -19.08 0.81
CA LEU A 350 -6.42 -18.35 1.45
C LEU A 350 -6.72 -16.85 1.51
N VAL A 351 -6.31 -16.22 2.61
CA VAL A 351 -6.56 -14.80 2.88
C VAL A 351 -5.25 -14.03 2.87
N VAL A 352 -5.29 -12.81 2.36
CA VAL A 352 -4.14 -11.89 2.39
C VAL A 352 -3.65 -11.69 3.83
N GLY A 353 -2.33 -11.77 4.02
CA GLY A 353 -1.70 -11.66 5.33
C GLY A 353 -1.58 -12.98 6.10
N GLU A 354 -2.16 -14.08 5.61
CA GLU A 354 -2.06 -15.39 6.23
C GLU A 354 -0.61 -15.90 6.18
N GLN A 355 -0.16 -16.48 7.30
CA GLN A 355 1.13 -17.18 7.38
C GLN A 355 0.97 -18.62 6.92
N VAL A 356 1.90 -19.04 6.08
CA VAL A 356 1.90 -20.37 5.46
C VAL A 356 3.30 -20.99 5.51
N ASP A 357 3.34 -22.30 5.51
CA ASP A 357 4.59 -23.07 5.34
C ASP A 357 4.76 -23.41 3.86
N VAL A 358 5.93 -23.11 3.34
CA VAL A 358 6.27 -23.25 1.90
C VAL A 358 7.33 -24.32 1.73
N TYR A 359 6.99 -25.39 1.02
CA TYR A 359 7.84 -26.55 0.76
C TYR A 359 8.32 -26.49 -0.68
N PHE A 360 9.61 -26.33 -0.87
CA PHE A 360 10.23 -26.28 -2.20
C PHE A 360 10.59 -27.70 -2.65
N SER A 361 10.02 -28.16 -3.76
CA SER A 361 10.25 -29.51 -4.26
C SER A 361 11.70 -29.67 -4.71
N SER A 362 12.31 -30.82 -4.37
CA SER A 362 13.57 -31.20 -4.97
C SER A 362 13.34 -31.51 -6.47
N GLN A 363 13.91 -30.69 -7.35
CA GLN A 363 13.84 -30.99 -8.78
C GLN A 363 14.52 -32.32 -9.02
N ARG A 364 13.75 -33.38 -9.33
CA ARG A 364 14.26 -34.44 -10.17
C ARG A 364 14.56 -33.79 -11.53
N THR A 365 15.82 -33.71 -11.86
CA THR A 365 16.23 -33.53 -13.26
C THR A 365 15.75 -34.80 -13.97
N ASP A 366 14.57 -34.76 -14.58
CA ASP A 366 14.22 -35.68 -15.61
C ASP A 366 15.19 -35.41 -16.77
N GLN A 367 16.37 -36.03 -16.71
CA GLN A 367 17.14 -36.23 -17.92
C GLN A 367 16.28 -37.15 -18.78
N PRO A 368 15.97 -36.78 -20.02
CA PRO A 368 15.41 -37.74 -20.96
C PRO A 368 16.44 -38.86 -21.12
N GLU A 369 16.05 -40.09 -20.74
CA GLU A 369 16.79 -41.26 -21.12
C GLU A 369 16.88 -41.27 -22.63
N THR A 370 18.08 -40.98 -23.14
CA THR A 370 18.45 -41.20 -24.54
C THR A 370 18.50 -42.72 -24.75
N GLN A 371 17.47 -43.26 -25.41
CA GLN A 371 17.54 -44.58 -26.07
C GLN A 371 18.26 -44.45 -27.40
#